data_c18ca48fcbb8607a9e2dbb06ea87e069
#
_entry.id   c18ca48fcbb8607a9e2dbb06ea87e069
#
_cell.length_a   1.000
_cell.length_b   1.000
_cell.length_c   1.000
_cell.angle_alpha   90.00
_cell.angle_beta   90.00
_cell.angle_gamma   90.00
#
_symmetry.space_group_name_H-M   'P 1'
#
loop_
_entity.id
_entity.type
_entity.pdbx_description
1 polymer ?
#
loop_
_entity_poly.entity_id
_entity_poly.type
_entity_poly.pdbx_seq_one_letter_code
_entity_poly.pdbx_strand_id
1 'polypeptide(L)'
;SPGSHSLRFLFMGASEPDLGLPLFEALGYVDDQLFVSYDHESRRAEPRAPWLWGRATSQLWLQLSQSLKGWDHMFIVDFWTIMDNHNQSKVTKLGVLPESHTLQVILGCEVQEDNSTRGFWKYGYDGQDHLEFRPETLDWRPAEPRARTTKLEWEVNKIRAKQNRAYLERGCPEQLQRLLELGRGALDRQALPLVKVTHHVASAVTTLRCRALNFYPQDITMRWLKDRQPLDAKDVEPEDVLPNGDGTYQGWVALAVLPGEEQRYSCQVQHPGLDQPLTATWGMDESQGLRKPGVGGMGVVNRAVRGGLALGWGSDHGLSLAFAILEPSLSGTLVTGIISGIAVCIILFLIGILFRILRRRQASRGAAGDYVLAECE
;
A
#
# COMPACT_ATOMS: atom_id res chain seq x y z
N SER A 1 -3.50 19.32 -9.96
CA SER A 1 -2.64 18.66 -8.94
C SER A 1 -3.47 18.43 -7.72
N PRO A 2 -3.38 17.28 -7.05
CA PRO A 2 -3.92 17.15 -5.71
C PRO A 2 -3.26 18.19 -4.82
N GLY A 3 -4.05 18.81 -3.94
CA GLY A 3 -3.63 19.97 -3.17
C GLY A 3 -2.63 19.70 -2.07
N SER A 4 -2.30 18.43 -1.77
CA SER A 4 -1.32 18.01 -0.77
C SER A 4 -0.69 16.69 -1.16
N HIS A 5 0.56 16.48 -0.72
CA HIS A 5 1.29 15.23 -0.91
C HIS A 5 1.77 14.68 0.43
N SER A 6 1.89 13.36 0.55
CA SER A 6 2.32 12.72 1.78
C SER A 6 3.35 11.63 1.56
N LEU A 7 4.27 11.48 2.53
CA LEU A 7 5.17 10.34 2.66
C LEU A 7 4.94 9.71 4.02
N ARG A 8 4.62 8.42 4.05
CA ARG A 8 4.35 7.68 5.28
C ARG A 8 5.15 6.39 5.33
N PHE A 9 5.69 6.07 6.49
CA PHE A 9 6.23 4.77 6.80
C PHE A 9 5.44 4.14 7.94
N LEU A 10 5.09 2.88 7.75
CA LEU A 10 4.43 2.03 8.73
C LEU A 10 5.40 0.94 9.13
N PHE A 11 5.73 0.85 10.41
CA PHE A 11 6.55 -0.21 10.97
C PHE A 11 5.70 -1.07 11.87
N MET A 12 5.91 -2.37 11.79
CA MET A 12 5.21 -3.34 12.61
C MET A 12 6.17 -4.47 13.00
N GLY A 13 6.04 -4.95 14.21
CA GLY A 13 6.78 -6.11 14.69
C GLY A 13 6.10 -6.79 15.86
N ALA A 14 6.47 -8.06 16.05
CA ALA A 14 6.00 -8.89 17.16
C ALA A 14 7.20 -9.43 17.95
N SER A 15 7.03 -9.57 19.28
CA SER A 15 8.08 -10.06 20.18
C SER A 15 8.37 -11.55 19.98
N GLU A 16 7.38 -12.31 19.47
CA GLU A 16 7.46 -13.77 19.26
C GLU A 16 7.31 -14.08 17.76
N PRO A 17 8.41 -14.01 16.99
CA PRO A 17 8.36 -14.24 15.53
C PRO A 17 8.01 -15.68 15.16
N ASP A 18 8.21 -16.65 16.07
CA ASP A 18 7.86 -18.06 15.86
C ASP A 18 6.36 -18.30 15.62
N LEU A 19 5.52 -17.33 15.95
CA LEU A 19 4.07 -17.36 15.66
C LEU A 19 3.72 -16.94 14.22
N GLY A 20 4.73 -16.77 13.36
CA GLY A 20 4.54 -16.40 11.96
C GLY A 20 4.35 -14.89 11.72
N LEU A 21 4.63 -14.06 12.72
CA LEU A 21 4.68 -12.61 12.61
C LEU A 21 6.14 -12.14 12.47
N PRO A 22 6.43 -11.07 11.69
CA PRO A 22 7.79 -10.56 11.55
C PRO A 22 8.26 -9.90 12.86
N LEU A 23 9.56 -9.99 13.15
CA LEU A 23 10.18 -9.20 14.21
C LEU A 23 10.17 -7.71 13.87
N PHE A 24 10.37 -7.38 12.60
CA PHE A 24 10.23 -6.04 12.05
C PHE A 24 9.89 -6.11 10.56
N GLU A 25 8.89 -5.36 10.16
CA GLU A 25 8.53 -5.08 8.77
C GLU A 25 8.27 -3.59 8.61
N ALA A 26 8.68 -3.03 7.47
CA ALA A 26 8.38 -1.65 7.12
C ALA A 26 7.72 -1.55 5.76
N LEU A 27 6.67 -0.72 5.66
CA LEU A 27 5.98 -0.36 4.44
C LEU A 27 6.08 1.16 4.25
N GLY A 28 6.42 1.60 3.04
CA GLY A 28 6.48 3.02 2.69
C GLY A 28 5.44 3.38 1.64
N TYR A 29 4.76 4.50 1.84
CA TYR A 29 3.68 5.00 0.99
C TYR A 29 3.95 6.44 0.57
N VAL A 30 3.71 6.73 -0.71
CA VAL A 30 3.62 8.09 -1.26
C VAL A 30 2.20 8.29 -1.76
N ASP A 31 1.50 9.31 -1.27
CA ASP A 31 0.09 9.60 -1.61
C ASP A 31 -0.78 8.34 -1.53
N ASP A 32 -0.61 7.59 -0.43
CA ASP A 32 -1.27 6.32 -0.14
C ASP A 32 -0.96 5.17 -1.12
N GLN A 33 0.03 5.31 -2.01
CA GLN A 33 0.53 4.24 -2.85
C GLN A 33 1.76 3.58 -2.24
N LEU A 34 1.69 2.26 -2.03
CA LEU A 34 2.82 1.47 -1.57
C LEU A 34 3.96 1.54 -2.59
N PHE A 35 5.13 2.03 -2.17
CA PHE A 35 6.29 2.11 -3.05
C PHE A 35 7.48 1.27 -2.59
N VAL A 36 7.57 0.93 -1.31
CA VAL A 36 8.66 0.13 -0.74
C VAL A 36 8.15 -0.77 0.38
N SER A 37 8.70 -1.98 0.45
CA SER A 37 8.65 -2.83 1.63
C SER A 37 10.07 -3.17 2.08
N TYR A 38 10.24 -3.43 3.38
CA TYR A 38 11.48 -3.87 3.98
C TYR A 38 11.20 -5.00 4.95
N ASP A 39 12.03 -6.01 4.91
CA ASP A 39 11.94 -7.18 5.75
C ASP A 39 13.23 -7.35 6.58
N HIS A 40 13.06 -7.67 7.86
CA HIS A 40 14.16 -7.83 8.82
C HIS A 40 15.09 -8.98 8.48
N GLU A 41 14.55 -10.12 8.06
CA GLU A 41 15.36 -11.32 7.82
C GLU A 41 16.28 -11.15 6.61
N SER A 42 15.75 -10.67 5.51
CA SER A 42 16.50 -10.41 4.28
C SER A 42 17.35 -9.13 4.38
N ARG A 43 17.00 -8.20 5.26
CA ARG A 43 17.57 -6.84 5.42
C ARG A 43 17.59 -6.06 4.12
N ARG A 44 16.56 -6.24 3.31
CA ARG A 44 16.44 -5.64 1.98
C ARG A 44 15.20 -4.78 1.87
N ALA A 45 15.37 -3.63 1.23
CA ALA A 45 14.27 -2.82 0.73
C ALA A 45 13.92 -3.29 -0.68
N GLU A 46 12.65 -3.56 -0.93
CA GLU A 46 12.12 -3.99 -2.22
C GLU A 46 11.19 -2.94 -2.80
N PRO A 47 11.38 -2.53 -4.07
CA PRO A 47 10.45 -1.61 -4.73
C PRO A 47 9.11 -2.32 -5.00
N ARG A 48 8.03 -1.67 -4.60
CA ARG A 48 6.66 -2.17 -4.78
C ARG A 48 5.89 -1.39 -5.85
N ALA A 49 6.37 -0.22 -6.24
CA ALA A 49 5.76 0.57 -7.30
C ALA A 49 6.48 0.36 -8.64
N PRO A 50 5.73 0.16 -9.75
CA PRO A 50 6.33 -0.06 -11.08
C PRO A 50 7.26 1.06 -11.54
N TRP A 51 6.98 2.32 -11.16
CA TRP A 51 7.81 3.46 -11.52
C TRP A 51 9.19 3.51 -10.83
N LEU A 52 9.42 2.62 -9.84
CA LEU A 52 10.74 2.41 -9.21
C LEU A 52 11.52 1.22 -9.80
N TRP A 53 10.92 0.39 -10.62
CA TRP A 53 11.59 -0.76 -11.19
C TRP A 53 12.77 -0.32 -12.07
N GLY A 54 13.90 -1.01 -11.93
CA GLY A 54 15.15 -0.65 -12.61
C GLY A 54 15.92 0.52 -11.98
N ARG A 55 15.44 1.13 -10.89
CA ARG A 55 16.08 2.26 -10.20
C ARG A 55 16.78 1.88 -8.88
N ALA A 56 16.97 0.58 -8.64
CA ALA A 56 17.60 0.06 -7.40
C ALA A 56 19.03 0.55 -7.14
N THR A 57 19.70 1.09 -8.15
CA THR A 57 21.05 1.68 -8.04
C THR A 57 21.03 3.20 -7.88
N SER A 58 19.86 3.84 -7.89
CA SER A 58 19.75 5.28 -7.70
C SER A 58 20.22 5.68 -6.30
N GLN A 59 20.82 6.85 -6.18
CA GLN A 59 21.27 7.37 -4.89
C GLN A 59 20.13 7.46 -3.87
N LEU A 60 18.93 7.85 -4.32
CA LEU A 60 17.75 7.89 -3.48
C LEU A 60 17.43 6.52 -2.89
N TRP A 61 17.47 5.46 -3.72
CA TRP A 61 17.17 4.10 -3.29
C TRP A 61 18.19 3.57 -2.29
N LEU A 62 19.47 3.86 -2.51
CA LEU A 62 20.54 3.49 -1.57
C LEU A 62 20.37 4.19 -0.22
N GLN A 63 20.07 5.50 -0.23
CA GLN A 63 19.79 6.26 0.99
C GLN A 63 18.57 5.75 1.74
N LEU A 64 17.47 5.47 1.03
CA LEU A 64 16.26 4.91 1.61
C LEU A 64 16.53 3.54 2.26
N SER A 65 17.21 2.64 1.54
CA SER A 65 17.57 1.33 2.06
C SER A 65 18.43 1.41 3.32
N GLN A 66 19.36 2.35 3.36
CA GLN A 66 20.21 2.58 4.53
C GLN A 66 19.40 3.14 5.72
N SER A 67 18.45 4.04 5.47
CA SER A 67 17.56 4.57 6.49
C SER A 67 16.68 3.47 7.08
N LEU A 68 16.11 2.60 6.25
CA LEU A 68 15.28 1.47 6.69
C LEU A 68 16.06 0.48 7.57
N LYS A 69 17.34 0.21 7.25
CA LYS A 69 18.21 -0.59 8.12
C LYS A 69 18.47 0.07 9.48
N GLY A 70 18.62 1.39 9.50
CA GLY A 70 18.77 2.15 10.74
C GLY A 70 17.49 2.12 11.59
N TRP A 71 16.33 2.25 10.97
CA TRP A 71 15.04 2.19 11.63
C TRP A 71 14.68 0.78 12.13
N ASP A 72 15.06 -0.27 11.40
CA ASP A 72 15.00 -1.66 11.88
C ASP A 72 15.68 -1.81 13.24
N HIS A 73 16.94 -1.39 13.34
CA HIS A 73 17.67 -1.45 14.60
C HIS A 73 17.02 -0.61 15.71
N MET A 74 16.63 0.63 15.39
CA MET A 74 15.97 1.52 16.34
C MET A 74 14.64 0.95 16.83
N PHE A 75 13.82 0.39 15.92
CA PHE A 75 12.54 -0.23 16.25
C PHE A 75 12.70 -1.36 17.26
N ILE A 76 13.66 -2.25 17.05
CA ILE A 76 13.92 -3.38 17.94
C ILE A 76 14.34 -2.88 19.34
N VAL A 77 15.24 -1.90 19.42
CA VAL A 77 15.66 -1.30 20.69
C VAL A 77 14.47 -0.65 21.40
N ASP A 78 13.65 0.08 20.67
CA ASP A 78 12.44 0.72 21.21
C ASP A 78 11.43 -0.30 21.72
N PHE A 79 11.24 -1.38 20.97
CA PHE A 79 10.30 -2.43 21.34
C PHE A 79 10.69 -3.08 22.68
N TRP A 80 11.97 -3.48 22.81
CA TRP A 80 12.45 -4.05 24.07
C TRP A 80 12.38 -3.05 25.24
N THR A 81 12.68 -1.78 25.00
CA THR A 81 12.54 -0.72 26.02
C THR A 81 11.10 -0.59 26.47
N ILE A 82 10.14 -0.57 25.55
CA ILE A 82 8.71 -0.46 25.87
C ILE A 82 8.24 -1.70 26.62
N MET A 83 8.60 -2.90 26.19
CA MET A 83 8.27 -4.15 26.87
C MET A 83 8.82 -4.20 28.30
N ASP A 84 10.08 -3.76 28.51
CA ASP A 84 10.69 -3.72 29.84
C ASP A 84 9.94 -2.74 30.76
N ASN A 85 9.58 -1.58 30.25
CA ASN A 85 8.79 -0.58 30.97
C ASN A 85 7.35 -1.04 31.30
N HIS A 86 6.85 -2.05 30.57
CA HIS A 86 5.59 -2.73 30.87
C HIS A 86 5.76 -3.96 31.79
N ASN A 87 6.99 -4.27 32.25
CA ASN A 87 7.35 -5.47 33.03
C ASN A 87 7.07 -6.78 32.26
N GLN A 88 7.09 -6.77 30.93
CA GLN A 88 6.77 -7.90 30.06
C GLN A 88 8.01 -8.58 29.47
N SER A 89 9.19 -7.96 29.55
CA SER A 89 10.47 -8.54 29.12
C SER A 89 11.04 -9.59 30.08
N LYS A 90 10.51 -9.68 31.28
CA LYS A 90 10.96 -10.64 32.30
C LYS A 90 10.27 -11.99 32.16
N VAL A 91 10.76 -12.76 31.17
CA VAL A 91 10.95 -14.20 31.19
C VAL A 91 10.03 -15.07 32.05
N THR A 92 9.29 -15.93 31.34
CA THR A 92 9.13 -17.37 31.66
C THR A 92 9.73 -17.82 33.02
N LYS A 93 9.12 -17.43 34.11
CA LYS A 93 9.22 -18.25 35.30
C LYS A 93 8.25 -19.40 35.16
N LEU A 94 8.81 -20.61 34.94
CA LEU A 94 8.13 -21.89 34.95
C LEU A 94 7.11 -22.13 33.80
N GLY A 95 7.58 -22.46 32.61
CA GLY A 95 6.78 -23.26 31.66
C GLY A 95 5.53 -22.60 31.05
N VAL A 96 5.36 -21.30 31.25
CA VAL A 96 4.32 -20.51 30.58
C VAL A 96 4.93 -20.02 29.25
N LEU A 97 4.23 -20.27 28.14
CA LEU A 97 4.61 -19.71 26.84
C LEU A 97 4.70 -18.17 26.98
N PRO A 98 5.73 -17.52 26.41
CA PRO A 98 5.83 -16.08 26.42
C PRO A 98 4.60 -15.47 25.75
N GLU A 99 4.02 -14.46 26.37
CA GLU A 99 2.94 -13.68 25.77
C GLU A 99 3.53 -12.86 24.61
N SER A 100 2.89 -12.95 23.43
CA SER A 100 3.32 -12.20 22.26
C SER A 100 2.80 -10.77 22.34
N HIS A 101 3.69 -9.82 22.17
CA HIS A 101 3.39 -8.38 22.14
C HIS A 101 3.66 -7.81 20.75
N THR A 102 3.00 -6.71 20.42
CA THR A 102 3.17 -6.03 19.13
C THR A 102 3.54 -4.56 19.32
N LEU A 103 4.43 -4.06 18.46
CA LEU A 103 4.74 -2.65 18.34
C LEU A 103 4.44 -2.17 16.93
N GLN A 104 3.82 -1.01 16.82
CA GLN A 104 3.56 -0.30 15.58
C GLN A 104 4.13 1.11 15.66
N VAL A 105 4.71 1.58 14.56
CA VAL A 105 5.15 2.97 14.42
C VAL A 105 4.63 3.52 13.11
N ILE A 106 4.07 4.71 13.14
CA ILE A 106 3.79 5.50 11.95
C ILE A 106 4.58 6.80 12.02
N LEU A 107 5.31 7.11 10.95
CA LEU A 107 6.04 8.37 10.83
C LEU A 107 5.97 8.88 9.39
N GLY A 108 6.06 10.18 9.25
CA GLY A 108 6.04 10.80 7.93
C GLY A 108 5.78 12.29 7.94
N CYS A 109 5.49 12.80 6.76
CA CYS A 109 5.19 14.21 6.54
C CYS A 109 4.11 14.39 5.47
N GLU A 110 3.36 15.47 5.61
CA GLU A 110 2.40 15.98 4.64
C GLU A 110 2.85 17.36 4.20
N VAL A 111 2.93 17.60 2.91
CA VAL A 111 3.24 18.90 2.32
C VAL A 111 1.99 19.43 1.67
N GLN A 112 1.51 20.60 2.15
CA GLN A 112 0.30 21.26 1.68
C GLN A 112 0.58 22.07 0.42
N GLU A 113 -0.48 22.57 -0.25
CA GLU A 113 -0.37 23.46 -1.43
C GLU A 113 0.44 24.73 -1.19
N ASP A 114 0.39 25.27 0.02
CA ASP A 114 1.16 26.45 0.44
C ASP A 114 2.62 26.12 0.82
N ASN A 115 3.07 24.90 0.56
CA ASN A 115 4.36 24.33 0.98
C ASN A 115 4.56 24.24 2.50
N SER A 116 3.53 24.46 3.30
CA SER A 116 3.63 24.13 4.72
C SER A 116 3.77 22.62 4.91
N THR A 117 4.58 22.22 5.88
CA THR A 117 4.86 20.82 6.17
C THR A 117 4.38 20.45 7.56
N ARG A 118 3.67 19.35 7.66
CA ARG A 118 3.27 18.74 8.92
C ARG A 118 3.94 17.38 9.07
N GLY A 119 4.82 17.24 10.06
CA GLY A 119 5.44 15.97 10.42
C GLY A 119 4.67 15.25 11.54
N PHE A 120 4.71 13.93 11.53
CA PHE A 120 4.12 13.10 12.57
C PHE A 120 5.01 11.89 12.86
N TRP A 121 5.00 11.43 14.13
CA TRP A 121 5.71 10.24 14.58
C TRP A 121 5.00 9.66 15.80
N LYS A 122 4.37 8.50 15.65
CA LYS A 122 3.54 7.88 16.69
C LYS A 122 3.90 6.42 16.89
N TYR A 123 3.78 5.98 18.13
CA TYR A 123 3.94 4.60 18.55
C TYR A 123 2.60 4.04 19.03
N GLY A 124 2.28 2.81 18.62
CA GLY A 124 1.20 1.99 19.15
C GLY A 124 1.77 0.70 19.75
N TYR A 125 1.29 0.32 20.93
CA TYR A 125 1.70 -0.89 21.62
C TYR A 125 0.48 -1.77 21.91
N ASP A 126 0.55 -3.05 21.54
CA ASP A 126 -0.57 -4.01 21.64
C ASP A 126 -1.89 -3.45 21.09
N GLY A 127 -1.83 -2.77 19.96
CA GLY A 127 -2.99 -2.20 19.27
C GLY A 127 -3.56 -0.91 19.90
N GLN A 128 -2.90 -0.33 20.90
CA GLN A 128 -3.33 0.92 21.55
C GLN A 128 -2.30 2.03 21.33
N ASP A 129 -2.77 3.27 21.27
CA ASP A 129 -1.88 4.43 21.20
C ASP A 129 -0.96 4.47 22.42
N HIS A 130 0.33 4.70 22.20
CA HIS A 130 1.35 4.69 23.25
C HIS A 130 2.05 6.03 23.42
N LEU A 131 2.80 6.49 22.42
CA LEU A 131 3.56 7.74 22.45
C LEU A 131 3.42 8.50 21.11
N GLU A 132 3.32 9.82 21.19
CA GLU A 132 3.34 10.72 20.04
C GLU A 132 4.44 11.76 20.21
N PHE A 133 5.33 11.89 19.23
CA PHE A 133 6.38 12.89 19.20
C PHE A 133 5.82 14.25 18.79
N ARG A 134 6.20 15.31 19.52
CA ARG A 134 5.88 16.70 19.19
C ARG A 134 7.14 17.43 18.76
N PRO A 135 7.33 17.69 17.47
CA PRO A 135 8.56 18.31 16.95
C PRO A 135 8.75 19.74 17.43
N GLU A 136 7.66 20.47 17.72
CA GLU A 136 7.69 21.87 18.16
C GLU A 136 8.36 22.01 19.55
N THR A 137 8.05 21.10 20.45
CA THR A 137 8.49 21.13 21.86
C THR A 137 9.63 20.14 22.15
N LEU A 138 9.96 19.27 21.19
CA LEU A 138 10.97 18.21 21.32
C LEU A 138 10.66 17.26 22.50
N ASP A 139 9.40 16.94 22.69
CA ASP A 139 8.94 16.03 23.75
C ASP A 139 7.99 14.96 23.21
N TRP A 140 7.65 14.02 24.08
CA TRP A 140 6.74 12.94 23.77
C TRP A 140 5.43 13.09 24.58
N ARG A 141 4.30 12.94 23.90
CA ARG A 141 2.97 12.90 24.53
C ARG A 141 2.59 11.44 24.80
N PRO A 142 2.45 11.00 26.07
CA PRO A 142 1.98 9.68 26.38
C PRO A 142 0.46 9.62 26.20
N ALA A 143 -0.04 8.57 25.54
CA ALA A 143 -1.47 8.31 25.39
C ALA A 143 -2.03 7.57 26.63
N GLU A 144 -1.19 6.82 27.34
CA GLU A 144 -1.55 6.04 28.52
C GLU A 144 -0.57 6.27 29.68
N PRO A 145 -0.97 5.96 30.95
CA PRO A 145 -0.09 6.14 32.10
C PRO A 145 1.21 5.35 32.05
N ARG A 146 1.20 4.12 31.49
CA ARG A 146 2.38 3.26 31.38
C ARG A 146 3.44 3.81 30.44
N ALA A 147 3.03 4.55 29.40
CA ALA A 147 3.93 5.19 28.45
C ALA A 147 4.80 6.30 29.09
N ARG A 148 4.47 6.77 30.30
CA ARG A 148 5.23 7.83 31.00
C ARG A 148 6.65 7.41 31.32
N THR A 149 6.89 6.14 31.64
CA THR A 149 8.24 5.64 31.94
C THR A 149 9.12 5.74 30.70
N THR A 150 8.64 5.24 29.57
CA THR A 150 9.32 5.33 28.28
C THR A 150 9.56 6.80 27.88
N LYS A 151 8.57 7.67 28.05
CA LYS A 151 8.71 9.11 27.82
C LYS A 151 9.87 9.70 28.60
N LEU A 152 9.91 9.48 29.91
CA LEU A 152 10.95 10.03 30.78
C LEU A 152 12.34 9.54 30.36
N GLU A 153 12.48 8.26 30.03
CA GLU A 153 13.73 7.67 29.57
C GLU A 153 14.20 8.30 28.25
N TRP A 154 13.31 8.43 27.27
CA TRP A 154 13.64 9.00 25.95
C TRP A 154 13.91 10.51 25.99
N GLU A 155 13.43 11.22 27.01
CA GLU A 155 13.64 12.66 27.17
C GLU A 155 14.89 13.03 27.96
N VAL A 156 15.57 12.07 28.59
CA VAL A 156 16.85 12.32 29.28
C VAL A 156 17.87 12.95 28.31
N ASN A 157 17.89 12.48 27.06
CA ASN A 157 18.78 12.98 26.03
C ASN A 157 17.99 13.52 24.84
N LYS A 158 18.14 14.82 24.59
CA LYS A 158 17.45 15.49 23.47
C LYS A 158 18.04 15.19 22.08
N ILE A 159 19.10 14.37 21.94
CA ILE A 159 19.70 14.05 20.65
C ILE A 159 18.68 13.37 19.74
N ARG A 160 17.99 12.34 20.23
CA ARG A 160 16.94 11.64 19.51
C ARG A 160 15.82 12.59 19.04
N ALA A 161 15.33 13.43 19.94
CA ALA A 161 14.27 14.39 19.63
C ALA A 161 14.70 15.38 18.53
N LYS A 162 15.96 15.86 18.57
CA LYS A 162 16.53 16.73 17.52
C LYS A 162 16.66 16.02 16.18
N GLN A 163 17.07 14.74 16.19
CA GLN A 163 17.17 13.93 14.97
C GLN A 163 15.80 13.68 14.35
N ASN A 164 14.79 13.30 15.15
CA ASN A 164 13.42 13.09 14.69
C ASN A 164 12.86 14.39 14.09
N ARG A 165 13.01 15.52 14.77
CA ARG A 165 12.61 16.82 14.24
C ARG A 165 13.30 17.15 12.92
N ALA A 166 14.62 16.97 12.84
CA ALA A 166 15.38 17.25 11.61
C ALA A 166 14.92 16.38 10.44
N TYR A 167 14.56 15.11 10.71
CA TYR A 167 13.96 14.23 9.71
C TYR A 167 12.58 14.74 9.27
N LEU A 168 11.68 15.03 10.21
CA LEU A 168 10.30 15.44 9.89
C LEU A 168 10.24 16.78 9.17
N GLU A 169 11.07 17.77 9.56
CA GLU A 169 11.06 19.11 8.99
C GLU A 169 11.82 19.23 7.66
N ARG A 170 12.83 18.39 7.42
CA ARG A 170 13.72 18.49 6.22
C ARG A 170 13.84 17.18 5.46
N GLY A 171 14.27 16.12 6.11
CA GLY A 171 14.57 14.85 5.44
C GLY A 171 13.37 14.23 4.75
N CYS A 172 12.22 14.23 5.43
CA CYS A 172 10.98 13.67 4.90
C CYS A 172 10.43 14.48 3.71
N PRO A 173 10.28 15.82 3.78
CA PRO A 173 9.83 16.60 2.63
C PRO A 173 10.78 16.51 1.42
N GLU A 174 12.09 16.53 1.63
CA GLU A 174 13.07 16.35 0.56
C GLU A 174 12.97 14.96 -0.09
N GLN A 175 12.75 13.92 0.72
CA GLN A 175 12.57 12.56 0.23
C GLN A 175 11.27 12.44 -0.55
N LEU A 176 10.17 13.02 -0.04
CA LEU A 176 8.88 13.08 -0.73
C LEU A 176 9.00 13.74 -2.09
N GLN A 177 9.61 14.93 -2.17
CA GLN A 177 9.80 15.64 -3.43
C GLN A 177 10.54 14.79 -4.48
N ARG A 178 11.62 14.13 -4.08
CA ARG A 178 12.39 13.24 -4.98
C ARG A 178 11.57 12.04 -5.45
N LEU A 179 10.73 11.48 -4.57
CA LEU A 179 9.83 10.37 -4.93
C LEU A 179 8.74 10.82 -5.90
N LEU A 180 8.16 12.00 -5.69
CA LEU A 180 7.19 12.61 -6.60
C LEU A 180 7.80 12.86 -7.99
N GLU A 181 9.04 13.36 -8.06
CA GLU A 181 9.76 13.54 -9.33
C GLU A 181 9.97 12.19 -10.06
N LEU A 182 10.34 11.14 -9.34
CA LEU A 182 10.51 9.79 -9.91
C LEU A 182 9.20 9.15 -10.34
N GLY A 183 8.13 9.39 -9.59
CA GLY A 183 6.78 8.86 -9.83
C GLY A 183 5.93 9.73 -10.75
N ARG A 184 6.48 10.84 -11.28
CA ARG A 184 5.76 11.74 -12.19
C ARG A 184 5.14 10.95 -13.35
N GLY A 185 3.88 11.22 -13.67
CA GLY A 185 3.09 10.50 -14.66
C GLY A 185 2.36 9.26 -14.10
N ALA A 186 2.87 8.65 -13.04
CA ALA A 186 2.14 7.59 -12.31
C ALA A 186 1.36 8.17 -11.13
N LEU A 187 1.99 9.05 -10.34
CA LEU A 187 1.37 9.71 -9.19
C LEU A 187 0.47 10.89 -9.60
N ASP A 188 0.79 11.57 -10.73
CA ASP A 188 -0.01 12.68 -11.27
C ASP A 188 -1.14 12.21 -12.20
N ARG A 189 -1.30 10.90 -12.41
CA ARG A 189 -2.36 10.38 -13.27
C ARG A 189 -3.73 10.73 -12.71
N GLN A 190 -4.69 10.83 -13.58
CA GLN A 190 -6.09 10.95 -13.21
C GLN A 190 -6.90 9.84 -13.87
N ALA A 191 -7.72 9.14 -13.11
CA ALA A 191 -8.71 8.21 -13.58
C ALA A 191 -10.08 8.71 -13.12
N LEU A 192 -10.96 8.95 -14.08
CA LEU A 192 -12.30 9.47 -13.81
C LEU A 192 -13.17 8.41 -13.13
N PRO A 193 -14.00 8.76 -12.15
CA PRO A 193 -14.94 7.84 -11.53
C PRO A 193 -16.01 7.38 -12.52
N LEU A 194 -16.23 6.07 -12.62
CA LEU A 194 -17.42 5.50 -13.23
C LEU A 194 -18.52 5.46 -12.17
N VAL A 195 -19.56 6.27 -12.35
CA VAL A 195 -20.63 6.42 -11.35
C VAL A 195 -21.85 5.60 -11.74
N LYS A 196 -22.33 4.78 -10.80
CA LYS A 196 -23.55 3.95 -10.96
C LYS A 196 -24.47 4.12 -9.76
N VAL A 197 -25.77 4.27 -10.02
CA VAL A 197 -26.80 4.24 -8.99
C VAL A 197 -27.59 2.94 -9.11
N THR A 198 -27.60 2.16 -8.05
CA THR A 198 -28.36 0.93 -7.92
C THR A 198 -29.43 1.08 -6.85
N HIS A 199 -30.51 0.31 -6.95
CA HIS A 199 -31.52 0.26 -5.91
C HIS A 199 -31.73 -1.18 -5.43
N HIS A 200 -32.09 -1.31 -4.17
CA HIS A 200 -32.48 -2.56 -3.56
C HIS A 200 -33.75 -2.37 -2.78
N VAL A 201 -34.79 -3.12 -3.15
CA VAL A 201 -36.12 -3.07 -2.49
C VAL A 201 -36.16 -4.15 -1.43
N ALA A 202 -36.39 -3.76 -0.17
CA ALA A 202 -36.57 -4.66 0.95
C ALA A 202 -37.88 -4.27 1.68
N SER A 203 -38.95 -5.02 1.47
CA SER A 203 -40.24 -4.88 2.13
C SER A 203 -40.82 -3.46 2.08
N ALA A 204 -40.55 -2.63 3.07
CA ALA A 204 -41.09 -1.28 3.23
C ALA A 204 -40.16 -0.15 2.88
N VAL A 205 -38.90 -0.45 2.55
CA VAL A 205 -37.81 0.57 2.31
C VAL A 205 -37.06 0.19 1.06
N THR A 206 -36.80 1.18 0.21
CA THR A 206 -35.88 1.08 -0.90
C THR A 206 -34.53 1.72 -0.52
N THR A 207 -33.43 1.00 -0.69
CA THR A 207 -32.09 1.55 -0.52
C THR A 207 -31.51 1.91 -1.88
N LEU A 208 -31.20 3.18 -2.08
CA LEU A 208 -30.39 3.66 -3.20
C LEU A 208 -28.91 3.61 -2.81
N ARG A 209 -28.06 3.08 -3.70
CA ARG A 209 -26.62 3.07 -3.52
C ARG A 209 -25.94 3.71 -4.72
N CYS A 210 -25.24 4.79 -4.49
CA CYS A 210 -24.36 5.43 -5.45
C CYS A 210 -22.96 4.87 -5.29
N ARG A 211 -22.37 4.37 -6.38
CA ARG A 211 -21.01 3.85 -6.43
C ARG A 211 -20.18 4.65 -7.40
N ALA A 212 -18.99 5.06 -6.97
CA ALA A 212 -17.93 5.54 -7.83
C ALA A 212 -16.87 4.45 -7.92
N LEU A 213 -16.45 4.09 -9.13
CA LEU A 213 -15.57 2.97 -9.40
C LEU A 213 -14.33 3.42 -10.19
N ASN A 214 -13.18 2.78 -9.89
CA ASN A 214 -11.93 2.87 -10.64
C ASN A 214 -11.37 4.29 -10.79
N PHE A 215 -11.57 5.15 -9.80
CA PHE A 215 -11.06 6.53 -9.83
C PHE A 215 -9.68 6.64 -9.19
N TYR A 216 -8.96 7.69 -9.55
CA TYR A 216 -7.69 8.12 -8.95
C TYR A 216 -7.49 9.63 -9.19
N PRO A 217 -7.04 10.41 -8.20
CA PRO A 217 -6.67 10.03 -6.83
C PRO A 217 -7.87 9.63 -5.95
N GLN A 218 -7.60 9.29 -4.69
CA GLN A 218 -8.64 8.82 -3.76
C GLN A 218 -9.62 9.92 -3.31
N ASP A 219 -9.22 11.18 -3.44
CA ASP A 219 -10.07 12.31 -3.05
C ASP A 219 -11.33 12.34 -3.91
N ILE A 220 -12.46 12.12 -3.28
CA ILE A 220 -13.77 12.15 -3.90
C ILE A 220 -14.79 12.66 -2.89
N THR A 221 -15.81 13.33 -3.38
CA THR A 221 -16.97 13.72 -2.56
C THR A 221 -18.23 13.22 -3.23
N MET A 222 -19.05 12.48 -2.51
CA MET A 222 -20.28 11.90 -2.99
C MET A 222 -21.45 12.40 -2.13
N ARG A 223 -22.50 12.95 -2.75
CA ARG A 223 -23.65 13.53 -2.04
C ARG A 223 -24.96 13.09 -2.68
N TRP A 224 -25.94 12.84 -1.86
CA TRP A 224 -27.32 12.69 -2.32
C TRP A 224 -28.02 14.04 -2.38
N LEU A 225 -28.77 14.25 -3.44
CA LEU A 225 -29.65 15.37 -3.64
C LEU A 225 -31.09 14.86 -3.73
N LYS A 226 -32.03 15.51 -3.07
CA LYS A 226 -33.47 15.30 -3.25
C LYS A 226 -34.06 16.54 -3.95
N ASP A 227 -34.73 16.37 -5.08
CA ASP A 227 -35.26 17.46 -5.89
C ASP A 227 -34.20 18.56 -6.16
N ARG A 228 -32.95 18.13 -6.44
CA ARG A 228 -31.74 18.97 -6.67
C ARG A 228 -31.23 19.72 -5.44
N GLN A 229 -31.73 19.47 -4.24
CA GLN A 229 -31.26 20.04 -2.99
C GLN A 229 -30.41 19.02 -2.23
N PRO A 230 -29.21 19.42 -1.71
CA PRO A 230 -28.39 18.52 -0.90
C PRO A 230 -29.14 18.01 0.33
N LEU A 231 -28.98 16.73 0.63
CA LEU A 231 -29.46 16.13 1.87
C LEU A 231 -28.47 16.37 3.01
N ASP A 232 -28.99 16.44 4.23
CA ASP A 232 -28.16 16.50 5.43
C ASP A 232 -27.38 15.20 5.63
N ALA A 233 -26.13 15.30 6.12
CA ALA A 233 -25.24 14.16 6.36
C ALA A 233 -25.82 13.12 7.33
N LYS A 234 -26.72 13.53 8.23
CA LYS A 234 -27.42 12.64 9.18
C LYS A 234 -28.37 11.63 8.53
N ASP A 235 -28.82 11.90 7.30
CA ASP A 235 -29.80 11.09 6.59
C ASP A 235 -29.13 10.13 5.56
N VAL A 236 -27.80 10.16 5.48
CA VAL A 236 -27.00 9.43 4.53
C VAL A 236 -25.98 8.55 5.26
N GLU A 237 -25.80 7.31 4.84
CA GLU A 237 -24.68 6.50 5.34
C GLU A 237 -23.34 7.16 4.97
N PRO A 238 -22.33 7.08 5.86
CA PRO A 238 -21.03 7.67 5.62
C PRO A 238 -20.40 7.20 4.29
N GLU A 239 -19.71 8.11 3.65
CA GLU A 239 -18.89 7.78 2.48
C GLU A 239 -17.73 6.86 2.88
N ASP A 240 -17.55 5.78 2.14
CA ASP A 240 -16.48 4.82 2.33
C ASP A 240 -15.67 4.68 1.03
N VAL A 241 -14.36 4.93 1.12
CA VAL A 241 -13.43 4.85 -0.02
C VAL A 241 -12.42 3.75 0.23
N LEU A 242 -12.38 2.77 -0.67
CA LEU A 242 -11.53 1.59 -0.56
C LEU A 242 -10.61 1.43 -1.77
N PRO A 243 -9.38 0.93 -1.57
CA PRO A 243 -8.48 0.62 -2.67
C PRO A 243 -8.93 -0.65 -3.41
N ASN A 244 -8.76 -0.65 -4.75
CA ASN A 244 -9.02 -1.81 -5.61
C ASN A 244 -7.84 -2.79 -5.70
N GLY A 245 -6.65 -2.42 -5.23
CA GLY A 245 -5.43 -3.22 -5.36
C GLY A 245 -4.62 -2.99 -6.65
N ASP A 246 -5.21 -2.36 -7.66
CA ASP A 246 -4.57 -2.00 -8.92
C ASP A 246 -4.08 -0.54 -8.97
N GLY A 247 -4.19 0.16 -7.84
CA GLY A 247 -3.85 1.58 -7.69
C GLY A 247 -5.01 2.52 -8.00
N THR A 248 -6.22 2.02 -8.22
CA THR A 248 -7.45 2.80 -8.27
C THR A 248 -8.29 2.60 -7.01
N TYR A 249 -9.35 3.39 -6.87
CA TYR A 249 -10.22 3.37 -5.71
C TYR A 249 -11.67 3.15 -6.12
N GLN A 250 -12.46 2.72 -5.16
CA GLN A 250 -13.92 2.67 -5.22
C GLN A 250 -14.52 3.29 -3.97
N GLY A 251 -15.71 3.87 -4.11
CA GLY A 251 -16.44 4.43 -3.00
C GLY A 251 -17.94 4.31 -3.19
N TRP A 252 -18.71 4.42 -2.12
CA TRP A 252 -20.17 4.43 -2.19
C TRP A 252 -20.78 5.21 -1.04
N VAL A 253 -21.99 5.71 -1.32
CA VAL A 253 -22.88 6.26 -0.30
C VAL A 253 -24.25 5.64 -0.50
N ALA A 254 -24.93 5.32 0.60
CA ALA A 254 -26.26 4.72 0.55
C ALA A 254 -27.31 5.64 1.20
N LEU A 255 -28.55 5.51 0.74
CA LEU A 255 -29.70 6.28 1.20
C LEU A 255 -30.95 5.41 1.24
N ALA A 256 -31.65 5.43 2.35
CA ALA A 256 -32.98 4.81 2.47
C ALA A 256 -34.06 5.79 1.98
N VAL A 257 -34.89 5.34 1.06
CA VAL A 257 -35.99 6.15 0.47
C VAL A 257 -37.28 5.40 0.51
N LEU A 258 -38.41 6.15 0.43
CA LEU A 258 -39.72 5.53 0.30
C LEU A 258 -39.88 4.93 -1.10
N PRO A 259 -40.51 3.73 -1.20
CA PRO A 259 -40.77 3.12 -2.50
C PRO A 259 -41.59 4.06 -3.41
N GLY A 260 -41.15 4.22 -4.65
CA GLY A 260 -41.79 5.11 -5.64
C GLY A 260 -41.26 6.53 -5.67
N GLU A 261 -40.38 6.94 -4.71
CA GLU A 261 -39.73 8.26 -4.71
C GLU A 261 -38.35 8.24 -5.34
N GLU A 262 -37.85 7.11 -5.83
CA GLU A 262 -36.44 6.94 -6.29
C GLU A 262 -36.00 7.98 -7.31
N GLN A 263 -36.89 8.38 -8.22
CA GLN A 263 -36.61 9.36 -9.27
C GLN A 263 -36.38 10.79 -8.76
N ARG A 264 -36.75 11.07 -7.53
CA ARG A 264 -36.51 12.39 -6.90
C ARG A 264 -35.08 12.54 -6.41
N TYR A 265 -34.32 11.43 -6.34
CA TYR A 265 -32.97 11.43 -5.79
C TYR A 265 -31.94 11.31 -6.89
N SER A 266 -30.86 12.06 -6.73
CA SER A 266 -29.70 12.00 -7.60
C SER A 266 -28.42 12.00 -6.75
N CYS A 267 -27.40 11.30 -7.22
CA CYS A 267 -26.07 11.29 -6.64
C CYS A 267 -25.20 12.28 -7.38
N GLN A 268 -24.61 13.21 -6.66
CA GLN A 268 -23.61 14.14 -7.18
C GLN A 268 -22.22 13.71 -6.72
N VAL A 269 -21.29 13.61 -7.67
CA VAL A 269 -19.91 13.18 -7.44
C VAL A 269 -18.97 14.29 -7.88
N GLN A 270 -18.08 14.71 -6.97
CA GLN A 270 -16.96 15.63 -7.23
C GLN A 270 -15.65 14.84 -7.14
N HIS A 271 -14.76 15.05 -8.09
CA HIS A 271 -13.46 14.41 -8.14
C HIS A 271 -12.45 15.33 -8.84
N PRO A 272 -11.16 15.39 -8.43
CA PRO A 272 -10.17 16.27 -9.04
C PRO A 272 -10.01 16.13 -10.56
N GLY A 273 -10.30 14.95 -11.11
CA GLY A 273 -10.27 14.71 -12.56
C GLY A 273 -11.50 15.20 -13.32
N LEU A 274 -12.54 15.68 -12.63
CA LEU A 274 -13.77 16.16 -13.25
C LEU A 274 -13.80 17.69 -13.28
N ASP A 275 -13.99 18.29 -14.46
CA ASP A 275 -14.15 19.75 -14.61
C ASP A 275 -15.45 20.25 -13.96
N GLN A 276 -16.48 19.41 -13.92
CA GLN A 276 -17.78 19.71 -13.31
C GLN A 276 -18.27 18.47 -12.54
N PRO A 277 -19.02 18.67 -11.44
CA PRO A 277 -19.62 17.55 -10.70
C PRO A 277 -20.48 16.67 -11.60
N LEU A 278 -20.30 15.37 -11.52
CA LEU A 278 -21.08 14.39 -12.25
C LEU A 278 -22.34 14.05 -11.44
N THR A 279 -23.50 14.02 -12.11
CA THR A 279 -24.77 13.67 -11.47
C THR A 279 -25.33 12.40 -12.09
N ALA A 280 -25.67 11.42 -11.27
CA ALA A 280 -26.27 10.15 -11.68
C ALA A 280 -27.58 9.91 -10.94
N THR A 281 -28.58 9.33 -11.65
CA THR A 281 -29.86 8.91 -11.10
C THR A 281 -30.07 7.41 -11.35
N TRP A 282 -30.93 6.80 -10.57
CA TRP A 282 -31.32 5.42 -10.83
C TRP A 282 -32.03 5.30 -12.20
N GLY A 283 -31.67 4.31 -13.00
CA GLY A 283 -32.24 4.09 -14.35
C GLY A 283 -31.55 4.88 -15.49
N MET A 284 -30.51 5.67 -15.20
CA MET A 284 -29.66 6.26 -16.25
C MET A 284 -28.76 5.20 -16.87
N ASP A 285 -28.82 5.04 -18.20
CA ASP A 285 -27.91 4.18 -18.96
C ASP A 285 -26.50 4.77 -19.03
N GLU A 286 -25.47 3.92 -18.95
CA GLU A 286 -24.05 4.27 -19.00
C GLU A 286 -23.63 5.09 -20.24
N SER A 287 -24.42 5.07 -21.30
CA SER A 287 -24.11 5.74 -22.57
C SER A 287 -24.19 7.28 -22.56
N GLN A 288 -24.75 7.89 -21.50
CA GLN A 288 -24.92 9.34 -21.43
C GLN A 288 -23.85 10.09 -20.60
N GLY A 289 -23.00 9.39 -19.85
CA GLY A 289 -21.98 9.98 -18.98
C GLY A 289 -20.68 10.46 -19.68
N LEU A 290 -20.43 10.08 -20.92
CA LEU A 290 -19.21 10.36 -21.67
C LEU A 290 -19.46 11.21 -22.92
N ARG A 291 -20.09 12.38 -22.78
CA ARG A 291 -19.98 13.40 -23.82
C ARG A 291 -18.66 14.14 -23.65
N LYS A 292 -17.68 13.81 -24.53
CA LYS A 292 -16.51 14.66 -24.74
C LYS A 292 -16.95 16.08 -25.05
N PRO A 293 -16.33 17.14 -24.48
CA PRO A 293 -16.57 18.50 -24.91
C PRO A 293 -16.22 18.62 -26.40
N GLY A 294 -17.16 19.15 -27.15
CA GLY A 294 -17.07 19.26 -28.60
C GLY A 294 -15.92 20.14 -29.04
N VAL A 295 -15.03 19.56 -29.83
CA VAL A 295 -14.13 20.33 -30.70
C VAL A 295 -15.01 20.97 -31.76
N GLY A 296 -14.97 22.30 -31.85
CA GLY A 296 -15.75 23.13 -32.75
C GLY A 296 -15.68 22.67 -34.20
N GLY A 297 -16.87 22.52 -34.76
CA GLY A 297 -17.04 22.06 -36.14
C GLY A 297 -16.55 23.05 -37.17
N MET A 298 -15.77 22.57 -38.08
CA MET A 298 -15.58 23.18 -39.39
C MET A 298 -16.38 22.35 -40.40
N GLY A 299 -17.36 22.99 -41.02
CA GLY A 299 -18.28 22.34 -41.91
C GLY A 299 -17.58 21.80 -43.16
N VAL A 300 -17.96 20.58 -43.54
CA VAL A 300 -17.73 20.07 -44.86
C VAL A 300 -19.05 19.62 -45.47
N VAL A 301 -19.30 20.22 -46.62
CA VAL A 301 -20.47 20.13 -47.48
C VAL A 301 -20.67 18.70 -47.98
N ASN A 302 -21.91 18.21 -47.86
CA ASN A 302 -22.42 17.01 -48.52
C ASN A 302 -22.27 17.06 -50.03
N ARG A 303 -21.70 16.00 -50.59
CA ARG A 303 -21.97 15.65 -52.01
C ARG A 303 -22.33 14.17 -52.07
N ALA A 304 -23.60 13.93 -52.27
CA ALA A 304 -24.16 12.64 -52.58
C ALA A 304 -23.73 12.17 -53.98
N VAL A 305 -23.27 10.94 -54.10
CA VAL A 305 -23.28 10.22 -55.39
C VAL A 305 -23.94 8.87 -55.12
N ARG A 306 -25.11 8.70 -55.80
CA ARG A 306 -25.81 7.45 -55.98
C ARG A 306 -25.03 6.58 -56.97
N GLY A 307 -24.99 5.30 -56.76
CA GLY A 307 -24.57 4.30 -57.76
C GLY A 307 -24.72 2.92 -57.14
N GLY A 308 -25.73 2.23 -57.59
CA GLY A 308 -26.15 0.91 -57.18
C GLY A 308 -25.58 -0.20 -58.08
N LEU A 309 -26.12 -1.42 -57.87
CA LEU A 309 -25.96 -2.73 -58.51
C LEU A 309 -25.04 -3.67 -57.74
N ALA A 310 -25.51 -4.66 -57.06
CA ALA A 310 -26.24 -5.90 -57.43
C ALA A 310 -25.31 -7.08 -57.75
N LEU A 311 -25.45 -8.13 -56.93
CA LEU A 311 -25.35 -9.57 -57.25
C LEU A 311 -23.97 -10.19 -57.55
N GLY A 312 -23.66 -11.23 -56.76
CA GLY A 312 -22.73 -12.27 -57.09
C GLY A 312 -22.45 -13.23 -55.97
N TRP A 313 -23.15 -14.33 -55.93
CA TRP A 313 -22.82 -15.55 -55.20
C TRP A 313 -21.50 -16.14 -55.69
N GLY A 314 -20.66 -16.65 -54.75
CA GLY A 314 -19.51 -17.48 -55.10
C GLY A 314 -18.92 -18.08 -53.83
N SER A 315 -19.12 -19.36 -53.68
CA SER A 315 -18.64 -20.27 -52.66
C SER A 315 -17.14 -20.53 -52.72
N ASP A 316 -16.61 -20.97 -51.60
CA ASP A 316 -15.44 -21.81 -51.38
C ASP A 316 -14.06 -21.28 -51.69
N HIS A 317 -13.26 -21.10 -50.66
CA HIS A 317 -12.00 -21.84 -50.42
C HIS A 317 -11.38 -21.38 -49.10
N GLY A 318 -11.21 -22.34 -48.20
CA GLY A 318 -10.49 -22.19 -46.94
C GLY A 318 -9.02 -21.83 -47.18
N LEU A 319 -8.55 -20.82 -46.46
CA LEU A 319 -7.12 -20.60 -46.23
C LEU A 319 -6.86 -20.81 -44.72
N SER A 320 -6.38 -22.02 -44.47
CA SER A 320 -5.71 -22.41 -43.25
C SER A 320 -4.43 -21.57 -43.10
N LEU A 321 -4.41 -20.61 -42.21
CA LEU A 321 -3.16 -19.97 -41.77
C LEU A 321 -2.47 -20.93 -40.81
N ALA A 322 -1.56 -21.72 -41.34
CA ALA A 322 -0.58 -22.49 -40.58
C ALA A 322 0.38 -21.51 -39.87
N PHE A 323 0.26 -21.40 -38.59
CA PHE A 323 1.34 -20.88 -37.73
C PHE A 323 2.51 -21.87 -37.83
N ALA A 324 3.52 -21.52 -38.59
CA ALA A 324 4.80 -22.20 -38.56
C ALA A 324 5.49 -21.84 -37.25
N ILE A 325 5.39 -22.72 -36.24
CA ILE A 325 6.27 -22.73 -35.08
C ILE A 325 7.64 -23.18 -35.60
N LEU A 326 8.59 -22.23 -35.74
CA LEU A 326 10.00 -22.57 -35.86
C LEU A 326 10.45 -23.19 -34.53
N GLU A 327 10.50 -24.50 -34.48
CA GLU A 327 11.29 -25.21 -33.50
C GLU A 327 12.78 -25.13 -33.89
N PRO A 328 13.66 -24.54 -33.07
CA PRO A 328 15.08 -24.72 -33.25
C PRO A 328 15.43 -26.15 -32.81
N SER A 329 15.74 -27.01 -33.75
CA SER A 329 16.33 -28.32 -33.47
C SER A 329 17.68 -28.12 -32.79
N LEU A 330 17.71 -28.18 -31.44
CA LEU A 330 18.94 -28.29 -30.69
C LEU A 330 19.54 -29.67 -30.96
N SER A 331 20.77 -29.73 -31.50
CA SER A 331 21.52 -30.95 -31.69
C SER A 331 21.62 -31.74 -30.38
N GLY A 332 21.42 -33.05 -30.45
CA GLY A 332 21.36 -33.95 -29.28
C GLY A 332 22.57 -33.86 -28.34
N THR A 333 23.70 -33.35 -28.79
CA THR A 333 24.91 -33.10 -28.00
C THR A 333 24.77 -31.92 -27.01
N LEU A 334 23.97 -30.89 -27.36
CA LEU A 334 23.71 -29.76 -26.43
C LEU A 334 22.74 -30.17 -25.32
N VAL A 335 21.74 -30.99 -25.63
CA VAL A 335 20.76 -31.43 -24.63
C VAL A 335 21.41 -32.32 -23.59
N THR A 336 22.28 -33.28 -24.02
CA THR A 336 23.06 -34.12 -23.12
C THR A 336 24.03 -33.33 -22.23
N GLY A 337 24.65 -32.28 -22.77
CA GLY A 337 25.53 -31.38 -22.00
C GLY A 337 24.79 -30.60 -20.92
N ILE A 338 23.59 -30.09 -21.21
CA ILE A 338 22.75 -29.34 -20.27
C ILE A 338 22.23 -30.27 -19.15
N ILE A 339 21.78 -31.49 -19.49
CA ILE A 339 21.28 -32.46 -18.49
C ILE A 339 22.43 -32.90 -17.58
N SER A 340 23.63 -33.16 -18.10
CA SER A 340 24.82 -33.48 -17.30
C SER A 340 25.21 -32.31 -16.38
N GLY A 341 25.18 -31.07 -16.87
CA GLY A 341 25.50 -29.89 -16.08
C GLY A 341 24.52 -29.69 -14.91
N ILE A 342 23.22 -29.85 -15.14
CA ILE A 342 22.17 -29.75 -14.10
C ILE A 342 22.36 -30.85 -13.05
N ALA A 343 22.64 -32.09 -13.47
CA ALA A 343 22.87 -33.22 -12.54
C ALA A 343 24.09 -32.97 -11.63
N VAL A 344 25.19 -32.46 -12.17
CA VAL A 344 26.39 -32.09 -11.37
C VAL A 344 26.05 -30.97 -10.36
N CYS A 345 25.32 -29.93 -10.78
CA CYS A 345 24.91 -28.86 -9.89
C CYS A 345 24.03 -29.36 -8.73
N ILE A 346 23.09 -30.26 -9.01
CA ILE A 346 22.22 -30.86 -7.97
C ILE A 346 23.06 -31.68 -6.97
N ILE A 347 24.01 -32.47 -7.45
CA ILE A 347 24.89 -33.25 -6.59
C ILE A 347 25.73 -32.37 -5.68
N LEU A 348 26.34 -31.31 -6.22
CA LEU A 348 27.12 -30.36 -5.42
C LEU A 348 26.27 -29.62 -4.39
N PHE A 349 25.04 -29.29 -4.75
CA PHE A 349 24.08 -28.66 -3.82
C PHE A 349 23.70 -29.61 -2.66
N LEU A 350 23.43 -30.89 -2.96
CA LEU A 350 23.13 -31.91 -1.94
C LEU A 350 24.31 -32.17 -1.02
N ILE A 351 25.54 -32.22 -1.57
CA ILE A 351 26.77 -32.34 -0.78
C ILE A 351 26.94 -31.10 0.15
N GLY A 352 26.64 -29.89 -0.33
CA GLY A 352 26.68 -28.69 0.48
C GLY A 352 25.68 -28.70 1.63
N ILE A 353 24.45 -29.20 1.41
CA ILE A 353 23.45 -29.39 2.45
C ILE A 353 23.90 -30.42 3.47
N LEU A 354 24.41 -31.58 3.01
CA LEU A 354 24.90 -32.63 3.88
C LEU A 354 26.06 -32.14 4.76
N PHE A 355 26.98 -31.37 4.19
CA PHE A 355 28.10 -30.79 4.94
C PHE A 355 27.62 -29.77 6.00
N ARG A 356 26.59 -28.96 5.70
CA ARG A 356 25.97 -28.07 6.68
C ARG A 356 25.28 -28.83 7.81
N ILE A 357 24.58 -29.91 7.50
CA ILE A 357 23.93 -30.77 8.51
C ILE A 357 24.97 -31.45 9.42
N LEU A 358 26.04 -31.99 8.84
CA LEU A 358 27.12 -32.60 9.59
C LEU A 358 27.84 -31.60 10.49
N ARG A 359 28.11 -30.40 10.00
CA ARG A 359 28.71 -29.31 10.78
C ARG A 359 27.83 -28.89 11.94
N ARG A 360 26.51 -28.78 11.73
CA ARG A 360 25.54 -28.52 12.81
C ARG A 360 25.52 -29.66 13.84
N ARG A 361 25.57 -30.90 13.43
CA ARG A 361 25.66 -32.08 14.35
C ARG A 361 26.97 -32.13 15.13
N GLN A 362 28.09 -31.69 14.58
CA GLN A 362 29.34 -31.55 15.30
C GLN A 362 29.32 -30.40 16.32
N ALA A 363 28.73 -29.26 15.97
CA ALA A 363 28.56 -28.12 16.89
C ALA A 363 27.67 -28.46 18.09
N SER A 364 26.62 -29.30 17.89
CA SER A 364 25.75 -29.77 18.98
C SER A 364 26.40 -30.87 19.85
N ARG A 365 27.45 -31.59 19.38
CA ARG A 365 28.20 -32.55 20.19
C ARG A 365 29.34 -31.92 21.00
N GLY A 366 29.82 -30.71 20.60
CA GLY A 366 30.83 -29.98 21.35
C GLY A 366 30.30 -29.17 22.55
N ALA A 367 28.98 -29.04 22.67
CA ALA A 367 28.33 -28.28 23.75
C ALA A 367 27.88 -29.15 24.94
N ALA A 368 28.16 -30.48 24.90
CA ALA A 368 27.73 -31.45 25.92
C ALA A 368 28.88 -31.99 26.80
N GLY A 369 29.96 -31.28 26.96
CA GLY A 369 31.08 -31.73 27.76
C GLY A 369 31.82 -30.56 28.39
N ASP A 370 31.33 -30.05 29.52
CA ASP A 370 32.10 -29.46 30.63
C ASP A 370 31.15 -28.85 31.66
N TYR A 371 30.56 -29.72 32.48
CA TYR A 371 30.11 -29.32 33.83
C TYR A 371 30.78 -30.27 34.82
N VAL A 372 31.95 -29.88 35.30
CA VAL A 372 32.54 -30.46 36.48
C VAL A 372 32.07 -29.63 37.68
N LEU A 373 31.41 -30.32 38.58
CA LEU A 373 31.06 -29.91 39.95
C LEU A 373 32.27 -29.29 40.67
N ALA A 374 32.12 -28.10 41.23
CA ALA A 374 32.93 -27.67 42.37
C ALA A 374 32.01 -27.67 43.59
N GLU A 375 32.21 -28.67 44.43
CA GLU A 375 31.75 -28.71 45.80
C GLU A 375 32.56 -27.77 46.68
N CYS A 376 31.85 -27.19 47.61
CA CYS A 376 32.16 -26.62 48.93
C CYS A 376 33.62 -26.53 49.41
N GLU A 377 34.02 -25.29 49.85
CA GLU A 377 34.38 -24.97 51.23
C GLU A 377 34.11 -23.51 51.50
#